data_778091a3704ff90f72449e27c8d5909e
#
_entry.id   778091a3704ff90f72449e27c8d5909e
#
_cell.length_a   1.000
_cell.length_b   1.000
_cell.length_c   1.000
_cell.angle_alpha   90.00
_cell.angle_beta   90.00
_cell.angle_gamma   90.00
#
_symmetry.space_group_name_H-M   'P 1'
#
loop_
_entity.id
_entity.type
_entity.pdbx_description
1 polymer ?
#
loop_
_entity_poly.entity_id
_entity_poly.type
_entity_poly.pdbx_seq_one_letter_code
_entity_poly.pdbx_strand_id
1 'polypeptide(L)'
;MTNYVAIDIGGTNIKYGLIDQDGQLVESHEVATEAHKGGLHILQKTKDIVASYLEKGPVAGVAISSAGMVDPDKGEIFYAGPQIPNYAGTQFKKEIEESFQVPCEIEIETFIL
;
A
#
# COMPACT_ATOMS: atom_id res chain seq x y z
N MET A 1 -8.11 -19.65 6.02
CA MET A 1 -6.70 -19.26 5.79
C MET A 1 -6.53 -17.78 6.05
N THR A 2 -5.43 -17.43 6.68
CA THR A 2 -5.14 -16.03 7.02
C THR A 2 -4.27 -15.42 5.93
N ASN A 3 -4.79 -14.43 5.26
CA ASN A 3 -4.08 -13.74 4.18
C ASN A 3 -3.91 -12.25 4.50
N TYR A 4 -2.80 -11.71 4.04
CA TYR A 4 -2.49 -10.28 4.15
C TYR A 4 -2.34 -9.73 2.74
N VAL A 5 -2.81 -8.50 2.54
CA VAL A 5 -2.55 -7.78 1.29
C VAL A 5 -1.20 -7.10 1.42
N ALA A 6 -0.32 -7.33 0.46
CA ALA A 6 0.99 -6.68 0.41
C ALA A 6 1.02 -5.74 -0.78
N ILE A 7 1.45 -4.51 -0.56
CA ILE A 7 1.48 -3.47 -1.60
C ILE A 7 2.83 -2.75 -1.55
N ASP A 8 3.51 -2.72 -2.68
CA ASP A 8 4.79 -2.04 -2.84
C ASP A 8 4.62 -0.90 -3.83
N ILE A 9 4.68 0.33 -3.33
CA ILE A 9 4.43 1.54 -4.13
C ILE A 9 5.76 2.11 -4.61
N GLY A 10 6.10 1.80 -5.85
CA GLY A 10 7.27 2.38 -6.51
C GLY A 10 6.90 3.65 -7.28
N GLY A 11 7.91 4.36 -7.74
CA GLY A 11 7.69 5.58 -8.51
C GLY A 11 7.07 5.35 -9.88
N THR A 12 7.23 4.16 -10.44
CA THR A 12 6.72 3.81 -11.77
C THR A 12 5.57 2.82 -11.70
N ASN A 13 5.72 1.79 -10.88
CA ASN A 13 4.71 0.73 -10.75
C ASN A 13 4.38 0.44 -9.31
N ILE A 14 3.16 -0.01 -9.08
CA ILE A 14 2.71 -0.57 -7.81
C ILE A 14 2.63 -2.07 -7.99
N LYS A 15 3.37 -2.81 -7.18
CA LYS A 15 3.27 -4.27 -7.12
C LYS A 15 2.42 -4.64 -5.92
N TYR A 16 1.54 -5.61 -6.09
CA TYR A 16 0.67 -6.01 -4.99
C TYR A 16 0.29 -7.48 -5.09
N GLY A 17 -0.12 -8.04 -3.97
CA GLY A 17 -0.51 -9.44 -3.95
C GLY A 17 -0.98 -9.86 -2.58
N LEU A 18 -1.15 -11.16 -2.43
CA LEU A 18 -1.52 -11.79 -1.17
C LEU A 18 -0.36 -12.59 -0.61
N ILE A 19 -0.17 -12.48 0.69
CA ILE A 19 0.80 -13.26 1.44
C ILE A 19 0.01 -14.06 2.47
N ASP A 20 0.33 -15.35 2.61
CA ASP A 20 -0.34 -16.18 3.60
C ASP A 20 0.29 -16.03 4.98
N GLN A 21 -0.25 -16.74 5.96
CA GLN A 21 0.21 -16.65 7.35
C GLN A 21 1.67 -17.09 7.55
N ASP A 22 2.22 -17.86 6.60
CA ASP A 22 3.61 -18.31 6.64
C ASP A 22 4.56 -17.39 5.90
N GLY A 23 4.06 -16.27 5.39
CA GLY A 23 4.86 -15.31 4.64
C GLY A 23 5.08 -15.69 3.19
N GLN A 24 4.33 -16.68 2.67
CA GLN A 24 4.46 -17.11 1.29
C GLN A 24 3.59 -16.26 0.38
N LEU A 25 4.16 -15.84 -0.74
CA LEU A 25 3.43 -15.08 -1.75
C LEU A 25 2.46 -16.03 -2.48
N VAL A 26 1.18 -15.75 -2.36
CA VAL A 26 0.12 -16.55 -2.97
C VAL A 26 -0.12 -16.13 -4.42
N GLU A 27 -0.16 -14.84 -4.65
CA GLU A 27 -0.31 -14.26 -5.99
C GLU A 27 0.29 -12.87 -6.01
N SER A 28 0.66 -12.38 -7.20
CA SER A 28 1.17 -11.02 -7.36
C SER A 28 0.76 -10.43 -8.69
N HIS A 29 0.60 -9.11 -8.69
CA HIS A 29 0.20 -8.33 -9.85
C HIS A 29 0.96 -7.01 -9.85
N GLU A 30 0.89 -6.31 -10.96
CA GLU A 30 1.56 -5.02 -11.10
C GLU A 30 0.68 -4.07 -11.91
N VAL A 31 0.59 -2.81 -11.48
CA VAL A 31 -0.11 -1.75 -12.21
C VAL A 31 0.76 -0.51 -12.23
N ALA A 32 0.51 0.38 -13.18
CA ALA A 32 1.22 1.65 -13.24
C ALA A 32 0.84 2.52 -12.04
N THR A 33 1.84 3.15 -11.41
CA THR A 33 1.62 4.06 -10.29
C THR A 33 0.88 5.31 -10.76
N GLU A 34 1.21 5.79 -11.96
CA GLU A 34 0.73 7.05 -12.48
C GLU A 34 1.09 8.19 -11.51
N ALA A 35 2.37 8.23 -11.11
CA ALA A 35 2.87 9.12 -10.08
C ALA A 35 2.57 10.59 -10.33
N HIS A 36 2.50 11.01 -11.60
CA HIS A 36 2.19 12.38 -11.98
C HIS A 36 0.81 12.85 -11.52
N LYS A 37 -0.09 11.92 -11.22
CA LYS A 37 -1.44 12.24 -10.73
C LYS A 37 -1.49 12.53 -9.24
N GLY A 38 -0.39 12.28 -8.53
CA GLY A 38 -0.24 12.72 -7.14
C GLY A 38 -0.65 11.72 -6.08
N GLY A 39 -0.46 12.15 -4.82
CA GLY A 39 -0.63 11.28 -3.65
C GLY A 39 -2.04 10.76 -3.45
N LEU A 40 -3.06 11.61 -3.65
CA LEU A 40 -4.45 11.17 -3.48
C LEU A 40 -4.85 10.11 -4.50
N HIS A 41 -4.32 10.21 -5.72
CA HIS A 41 -4.56 9.22 -6.75
C HIS A 41 -3.94 7.87 -6.37
N ILE A 42 -2.71 7.90 -5.84
CA ILE A 42 -2.02 6.69 -5.39
C ILE A 42 -2.76 6.07 -4.21
N LEU A 43 -3.22 6.88 -3.26
CA LEU A 43 -4.01 6.40 -2.13
C LEU A 43 -5.29 5.72 -2.62
N GLN A 44 -5.97 6.30 -3.61
CA GLN A 44 -7.20 5.71 -4.15
C GLN A 44 -6.91 4.37 -4.84
N LYS A 45 -5.83 4.28 -5.60
CA LYS A 45 -5.41 3.00 -6.20
C LYS A 45 -5.17 1.95 -5.13
N THR A 46 -4.50 2.33 -4.05
CA THR A 46 -4.22 1.44 -2.92
C THR A 46 -5.53 0.95 -2.29
N LYS A 47 -6.48 1.85 -2.08
CA LYS A 47 -7.81 1.47 -1.56
C LYS A 47 -8.53 0.52 -2.50
N ASP A 48 -8.47 0.77 -3.80
CA ASP A 48 -9.11 -0.10 -4.79
C ASP A 48 -8.52 -1.52 -4.76
N ILE A 49 -7.22 -1.63 -4.58
CA ILE A 49 -6.54 -2.93 -4.47
C ILE A 49 -7.05 -3.68 -3.23
N VAL A 50 -7.08 -3.02 -2.07
CA VAL A 50 -7.55 -3.64 -0.83
C VAL A 50 -9.02 -4.06 -0.97
N ALA A 51 -9.86 -3.19 -1.52
CA ALA A 51 -11.27 -3.49 -1.74
C ALA A 51 -11.46 -4.71 -2.62
N SER A 52 -10.67 -4.85 -3.68
CA SER A 52 -10.78 -5.98 -4.60
C SER A 52 -10.49 -7.31 -3.90
N TYR A 53 -9.52 -7.32 -2.98
CA TYR A 53 -9.23 -8.53 -2.22
C TYR A 53 -10.29 -8.84 -1.17
N LEU A 54 -10.82 -7.82 -0.52
CA LEU A 54 -11.90 -8.01 0.46
C LEU A 54 -13.16 -8.58 -0.17
N GLU A 55 -13.43 -8.28 -1.42
CA GLU A 55 -14.55 -8.87 -2.15
C GLU A 55 -14.39 -10.38 -2.35
N LYS A 56 -13.13 -10.86 -2.38
CA LYS A 56 -12.83 -12.29 -2.61
C LYS A 56 -12.80 -13.09 -1.31
N GLY A 57 -12.63 -12.44 -0.18
CA GLY A 57 -12.57 -13.12 1.10
C GLY A 57 -11.95 -12.25 2.19
N PRO A 58 -11.84 -12.79 3.41
CA PRO A 58 -11.30 -12.02 4.53
C PRO A 58 -9.81 -11.74 4.36
N VAL A 59 -9.41 -10.55 4.82
CA VAL A 59 -8.03 -10.09 4.84
C VAL A 59 -7.68 -9.73 6.28
N ALA A 60 -6.58 -10.28 6.79
CA ALA A 60 -6.18 -10.07 8.18
C ALA A 60 -5.45 -8.75 8.40
N GLY A 61 -4.89 -8.17 7.35
CA GLY A 61 -4.18 -6.91 7.44
C GLY A 61 -3.60 -6.49 6.11
N VAL A 62 -3.06 -5.27 6.07
CA VAL A 62 -2.45 -4.70 4.88
C VAL A 62 -1.05 -4.25 5.23
N ALA A 63 -0.06 -4.66 4.45
CA ALA A 63 1.33 -4.25 4.60
C ALA A 63 1.74 -3.46 3.36
N ILE A 64 2.16 -2.22 3.57
CA ILE A 64 2.56 -1.33 2.49
C ILE A 64 4.03 -0.99 2.62
N SER A 65 4.77 -1.05 1.51
CA SER A 65 6.07 -0.42 1.41
C SER A 65 5.99 0.67 0.35
N SER A 66 6.72 1.74 0.53
CA SER A 66 6.60 2.89 -0.36
C SER A 66 7.93 3.58 -0.61
N ALA A 67 8.07 4.12 -1.81
CA ALA A 67 9.09 5.09 -2.13
C ALA A 67 8.84 6.36 -1.29
N GLY A 68 9.89 7.13 -1.05
CA GLY A 68 9.81 8.31 -0.20
C GLY A 68 10.15 7.98 1.25
N MET A 69 10.03 8.96 2.10
CA MET A 69 10.33 8.81 3.53
C MET A 69 9.03 8.62 4.30
N VAL A 70 8.96 7.52 5.03
CA VAL A 70 7.76 7.10 5.75
C VAL A 70 7.97 7.29 7.24
N ASP A 71 6.94 7.79 7.92
CA ASP A 71 6.85 7.76 9.38
C ASP A 71 5.98 6.56 9.74
N PRO A 72 6.58 5.43 10.16
CA PRO A 72 5.81 4.22 10.41
C PRO A 72 4.90 4.33 11.62
N ASP A 73 5.22 5.20 12.59
CA ASP A 73 4.38 5.39 13.77
C ASP A 73 3.07 6.08 13.42
N LYS A 74 3.14 7.09 12.55
CA LYS A 74 1.95 7.80 12.08
C LYS A 74 1.31 7.11 10.88
N GLY A 75 2.05 6.25 10.18
CA GLY A 75 1.56 5.58 8.99
C GLY A 75 1.38 6.49 7.81
N GLU A 76 2.22 7.50 7.67
CA GLU A 76 2.09 8.49 6.60
C GLU A 76 3.43 8.78 5.93
N ILE A 77 3.35 9.38 4.74
CA ILE A 77 4.51 9.84 3.99
C ILE A 77 4.86 11.24 4.50
N PHE A 78 6.05 11.45 5.05
CA PHE A 78 6.44 12.78 5.53
C PHE A 78 7.35 13.53 4.55
N TYR A 79 7.99 12.83 3.63
CA TYR A 79 8.81 13.44 2.59
C TYR A 79 8.81 12.60 1.33
N ALA A 80 8.71 13.24 0.19
CA ALA A 80 8.83 12.58 -1.09
C ALA A 80 9.51 13.55 -2.08
N GLY A 81 10.25 12.99 -3.03
CA GLY A 81 10.86 13.79 -4.07
C GLY A 81 9.82 14.32 -5.06
N PRO A 82 10.25 15.13 -6.03
CA PRO A 82 9.33 15.76 -6.98
C PRO A 82 8.67 14.80 -7.96
N GLN A 83 9.10 13.53 -8.00
CA GLN A 83 8.53 12.54 -8.90
C GLN A 83 7.06 12.24 -8.61
N ILE A 84 6.65 12.43 -7.36
CA ILE A 84 5.26 12.16 -6.96
C ILE A 84 4.72 13.43 -6.30
N PRO A 85 3.99 14.28 -7.05
CA PRO A 85 3.46 15.51 -6.48
C PRO A 85 2.44 15.21 -5.38
N ASN A 86 2.43 16.04 -4.35
CA ASN A 86 1.49 15.97 -3.23
C ASN A 86 1.48 14.63 -2.51
N TYR A 87 2.63 13.92 -2.49
CA TYR A 87 2.72 12.63 -1.83
C TYR A 87 3.00 12.77 -0.33
N ALA A 88 3.81 13.75 0.07
CA ALA A 88 4.06 14.00 1.49
C ALA A 88 2.76 14.32 2.21
N GLY A 89 2.57 13.74 3.39
CA GLY A 89 1.33 13.90 4.16
C GLY A 89 0.26 12.87 3.85
N THR A 90 0.48 11.98 2.87
CA THR A 90 -0.50 10.94 2.55
C THR A 90 -0.58 9.95 3.71
N GLN A 91 -1.77 9.77 4.28
CA GLN A 91 -1.99 8.99 5.51
C GLN A 91 -2.56 7.62 5.18
N PHE A 92 -1.71 6.74 4.66
CA PHE A 92 -2.14 5.41 4.22
C PHE A 92 -2.74 4.58 5.36
N LYS A 93 -2.05 4.52 6.49
CA LYS A 93 -2.49 3.71 7.61
C LYS A 93 -3.89 4.12 8.08
N LYS A 94 -4.07 5.41 8.33
CA LYS A 94 -5.34 5.95 8.80
C LYS A 94 -6.46 5.67 7.80
N GLU A 95 -6.22 5.98 6.52
CA GLU A 95 -7.24 5.85 5.49
C GLU A 95 -7.65 4.40 5.25
N ILE A 96 -6.69 3.49 5.24
CA ILE A 96 -6.98 2.06 5.03
C ILE A 96 -7.71 1.48 6.24
N GLU A 97 -7.23 1.79 7.45
CA GLU A 97 -7.85 1.25 8.67
C GLU A 97 -9.27 1.77 8.86
N GLU A 98 -9.51 3.05 8.56
CA GLU A 98 -10.84 3.63 8.69
C GLU A 98 -11.80 3.14 7.60
N SER A 99 -11.30 2.96 6.38
CA SER A 99 -12.15 2.54 5.27
C SER A 99 -12.54 1.06 5.33
N PHE A 100 -11.65 0.20 5.80
CA PHE A 100 -11.81 -1.24 5.67
C PHE A 100 -11.84 -2.01 6.98
N GLN A 101 -11.58 -1.34 8.11
CA GLN A 101 -11.58 -1.96 9.44
C GLN A 101 -10.59 -3.12 9.54
N VAL A 102 -9.43 -2.98 8.88
CA VAL A 102 -8.33 -3.95 8.94
C VAL A 102 -7.05 -3.24 9.36
N PRO A 103 -6.14 -3.92 10.08
CA PRO A 103 -4.86 -3.30 10.44
C PRO A 103 -4.02 -2.99 9.20
N CYS A 104 -3.33 -1.87 9.23
CA CYS A 104 -2.45 -1.46 8.13
C CYS A 104 -1.14 -0.94 8.70
N GLU A 105 -0.02 -1.39 8.13
CA GLU A 105 1.30 -0.89 8.45
C GLU A 105 1.98 -0.41 7.18
N ILE A 106 2.78 0.64 7.27
CA ILE A 106 3.52 1.18 6.14
C ILE A 106 4.97 1.44 6.55
N GLU A 107 5.90 1.08 5.66
CA GLU A 107 7.34 1.21 5.85
C GLU A 107 7.98 1.82 4.62
N ILE A 108 9.23 2.30 4.78
CA ILE A 108 10.06 2.67 3.64
C ILE A 108 10.29 1.42 2.80
N GLU A 109 10.34 1.59 1.48
CA GLU A 109 10.53 0.49 0.56
C GLU A 109 11.87 -0.18 0.78
N THR A 110 11.87 -1.29 1.52
CA THR A 110 13.04 -2.12 1.77
C THR A 110 12.80 -3.56 1.31
N PHE A 111 11.60 -3.86 0.85
CA PHE A 111 11.21 -5.18 0.38
C PHE A 111 10.84 -5.11 -1.08
N ILE A 112 11.04 -6.22 -1.77
CA ILE A 112 10.62 -6.38 -3.15
C ILE A 112 9.67 -7.57 -3.20
N LEU A 113 8.49 -7.33 -3.69
CA LEU A 113 7.50 -8.40 -3.90
C LEU A 113 7.89 -9.24 -5.12
#